data_8f04741b0a22f992f659a1752ac2f96a
#
_entry.id   8f04741b0a22f992f659a1752ac2f96a
#
_cell.length_a   1.000
_cell.length_b   1.000
_cell.length_c   1.000
_cell.angle_alpha   90.00
_cell.angle_beta   90.00
_cell.angle_gamma   90.00
#
_symmetry.space_group_name_H-M   'P 1'
#
loop_
_entity.id
_entity.type
_entity.pdbx_description
1 polymer ?
#
loop_
_entity_poly.entity_id
_entity_poly.type
_entity_poly.pdbx_seq_one_letter_code
_entity_poly.pdbx_strand_id
1 'polypeptide(L)' 'MKDIIGEVIAEDYLGWTEIMTGPEMESWIESNDTSMWVEMYPGIYWIHPKLYMWYKLRYN' A
#
# COMPACT_ATOMS: atom_id res chain seq x y z
N MET A 1 -1.07 -14.33 6.28
CA MET A 1 -1.47 -14.24 4.88
C MET A 1 -0.93 -12.95 4.28
N LYS A 2 -0.54 -13.00 3.03
CA LYS A 2 0.02 -11.84 2.36
C LYS A 2 -1.05 -11.16 1.53
N ASP A 3 -1.07 -9.84 1.62
CA ASP A 3 -2.02 -9.03 0.88
C ASP A 3 -1.40 -8.38 -0.35
N ILE A 4 -0.14 -8.74 -0.63
CA ILE A 4 0.58 -8.16 -1.76
C ILE A 4 0.07 -8.79 -3.06
N ILE A 5 -0.39 -7.96 -3.98
CA ILE A 5 -0.88 -8.41 -5.28
C ILE A 5 0.24 -8.38 -6.31
N GLY A 6 1.12 -7.39 -6.21
CA GLY A 6 2.21 -7.28 -7.16
C GLY A 6 2.93 -5.96 -7.00
N GLU A 7 3.98 -5.81 -7.78
CA GLU A 7 4.77 -4.59 -7.77
C GLU A 7 4.31 -3.67 -8.89
N VAL A 8 4.09 -2.40 -8.56
CA VAL A 8 3.65 -1.41 -9.54
C VAL A 8 4.83 -0.98 -10.41
N ILE A 9 4.61 -0.96 -11.73
CA ILE A 9 5.66 -0.55 -12.67
C ILE A 9 5.26 0.68 -13.48
N ALA A 10 4.17 1.36 -13.08
CA ALA A 10 3.78 2.60 -13.72
C ALA A 10 4.87 3.64 -13.50
N GLU A 11 5.06 4.53 -14.48
CA GLU A 11 6.18 5.46 -14.46
C GLU A 11 6.23 6.29 -13.18
N ASP A 12 5.09 6.84 -12.75
CA ASP A 12 5.05 7.70 -11.57
C ASP A 12 5.11 6.93 -10.26
N TYR A 13 4.91 5.62 -10.30
CA TYR A 13 4.84 4.79 -9.10
C TYR A 13 5.79 3.61 -9.15
N LEU A 14 6.88 3.79 -9.89
CA LEU A 14 7.87 2.74 -10.02
C LEU A 14 8.40 2.33 -8.66
N GLY A 15 8.38 1.05 -8.39
CA GLY A 15 8.85 0.53 -7.11
C GLY A 15 7.80 0.49 -6.02
N TRP A 16 6.61 1.07 -6.28
CA TRP A 16 5.52 1.00 -5.32
C TRP A 16 4.93 -0.41 -5.33
N THR A 17 4.31 -0.77 -4.23
CA THR A 17 3.73 -2.10 -4.07
C THR A 17 2.21 -2.00 -4.06
N GLU A 18 1.57 -2.88 -4.82
CA GLU A 18 0.11 -2.96 -4.84
C GLU A 18 -0.33 -3.98 -3.81
N ILE A 19 -1.22 -3.58 -2.90
CA ILE A 19 -1.71 -4.47 -1.86
C ILE A 19 -3.23 -4.47 -1.81
N MET A 20 -3.76 -5.59 -1.34
CA MET A 20 -5.19 -5.73 -1.09
C MET A 20 -5.40 -5.63 0.41
N THR A 21 -6.36 -4.82 0.83
CA THR A 21 -6.54 -4.51 2.24
C THR A 21 -7.94 -4.79 2.73
N GLY A 22 -8.06 -4.92 4.07
CA GLY A 22 -9.34 -4.93 4.74
C GLY A 22 -9.57 -3.58 5.41
N PRO A 23 -10.75 -3.40 6.06
CA PRO A 23 -11.10 -2.10 6.64
C PRO A 23 -10.10 -1.56 7.64
N GLU A 24 -9.57 -2.41 8.49
CA GLU A 24 -8.61 -1.98 9.51
C GLU A 24 -7.33 -1.47 8.89
N MET A 25 -6.84 -2.19 7.89
CA MET A 25 -5.61 -1.82 7.22
C MET A 25 -5.81 -0.55 6.39
N GLU A 26 -6.98 -0.41 5.78
CA GLU A 26 -7.30 0.81 5.04
C GLU A 26 -7.18 2.03 5.93
N SER A 27 -7.74 1.95 7.14
CA SER A 27 -7.67 3.07 8.07
C SER A 27 -6.23 3.43 8.40
N TRP A 28 -5.40 2.40 8.60
CA TRP A 28 -4.00 2.65 8.92
C TRP A 28 -3.28 3.32 7.75
N ILE A 29 -3.52 2.82 6.53
CA ILE A 29 -2.87 3.39 5.34
C ILE A 29 -3.29 4.83 5.16
N GLU A 30 -4.59 5.10 5.27
CA GLU A 30 -5.11 6.44 5.03
C GLU A 30 -4.75 7.43 6.11
N SER A 31 -4.26 6.95 7.25
CA SER A 31 -3.80 7.83 8.31
C SER A 31 -2.39 8.37 8.02
N ASN A 32 -1.73 7.85 7.00
CA ASN A 32 -0.41 8.31 6.61
C ASN A 32 -0.50 9.45 5.62
N ASP A 33 0.64 10.09 5.36
CA ASP A 33 0.72 11.19 4.40
C ASP A 33 0.21 10.71 3.04
N THR A 34 -0.66 11.50 2.41
CA THR A 34 -1.27 11.11 1.14
C THR A 34 -0.25 10.99 0.01
N SER A 35 0.96 11.50 0.20
CA SER A 35 2.02 11.32 -0.80
C SER A 35 2.58 9.91 -0.78
N MET A 36 2.18 9.09 0.20
CA MET A 36 2.73 7.76 0.39
C MET A 36 1.82 6.63 -0.10
N TRP A 37 0.61 6.95 -0.55
CA TRP A 37 -0.33 5.92 -0.98
C TRP A 37 -1.34 6.47 -1.97
N VAL A 38 -1.89 5.56 -2.77
CA VAL A 38 -2.95 5.88 -3.73
C VAL A 38 -3.95 4.74 -3.70
N GLU A 39 -5.22 5.08 -3.54
CA GLU A 39 -6.29 4.07 -3.61
C GLU A 39 -6.71 3.92 -5.07
N MET A 40 -6.45 2.75 -5.66
CA MET A 40 -6.79 2.50 -7.05
C MET A 40 -8.23 2.02 -7.20
N TYR A 41 -8.63 1.13 -6.30
CA TYR A 41 -9.99 0.60 -6.23
C TYR A 41 -10.30 0.39 -4.77
N PRO A 42 -11.57 0.28 -4.39
CA PRO A 42 -11.89 0.00 -2.99
C PRO A 42 -11.14 -1.24 -2.52
N GLY A 43 -10.29 -1.06 -1.51
CA GLY A 43 -9.51 -2.16 -0.96
C GLY A 43 -8.20 -2.44 -1.67
N ILE A 44 -7.90 -1.75 -2.76
CA ILE A 44 -6.66 -1.95 -3.50
C ILE A 44 -5.85 -0.67 -3.47
N TYR A 45 -4.66 -0.72 -2.88
CA TYR A 45 -3.80 0.45 -2.73
C TYR A 45 -2.42 0.23 -3.34
N TRP A 46 -1.87 1.29 -3.89
CA TRP A 46 -0.45 1.35 -4.23
C TRP A 46 0.24 2.12 -3.11
N ILE A 47 1.29 1.54 -2.52
CA ILE A 47 1.97 2.19 -1.41
C ILE A 47 3.44 2.39 -1.71
N HIS A 48 3.95 3.52 -1.24
CA HIS A 48 5.35 3.90 -1.38
C HIS A 48 6.26 2.86 -0.72
N PRO A 49 7.45 2.61 -1.26
CA PRO A 49 8.38 1.65 -0.66
C PRO A 49 8.62 1.87 0.82
N LYS A 50 8.67 3.13 1.26
CA LYS A 50 8.89 3.46 2.66
C LYS A 50 7.68 3.05 3.51
N LEU A 51 6.49 3.30 2.99
CA LEU A 51 5.28 2.90 3.70
C LEU A 51 5.14 1.38 3.71
N TYR A 52 5.57 0.74 2.64
CA TYR A 52 5.55 -0.71 2.56
C TYR A 52 6.45 -1.33 3.63
N MET A 53 7.60 -0.70 3.89
CA MET A 53 8.49 -1.19 4.93
C MET A 53 7.79 -1.13 6.29
N TRP A 54 7.09 -0.03 6.58
CA TRP A 54 6.33 0.10 7.83
C TRP A 54 5.19 -0.90 7.87
N TYR A 55 4.54 -1.14 6.73
CA TYR A 55 3.48 -2.13 6.62
C TYR A 55 3.99 -3.52 7.01
N LYS A 56 5.16 -3.88 6.52
CA LYS A 56 5.73 -5.19 6.84
C LYS A 56 6.06 -5.31 8.33
N LEU A 57 6.54 -4.23 8.92
CA LEU A 57 6.84 -4.23 10.35
C LEU A 57 5.59 -4.36 11.20
N ARG A 58 4.47 -3.85 10.69
CA ARG A 58 3.22 -3.86 11.46
C ARG A 58 2.42 -5.15 11.25
N TYR A 59 2.41 -5.68 10.03
CA TYR A 59 1.51 -6.78 9.67
C TYR A 59 2.21 -8.08 9.32
N ASN A 60 3.50 -8.12 9.39
CA ASN A 60 4.26 -9.33 9.25
C ASN A 60 5.01 -9.60 10.55
#